data_a505bc6341822c58aa210926d55d5cf4
#
_entry.id   a505bc6341822c58aa210926d55d5cf4
#
_cell.length_a   1.000
_cell.length_b   1.000
_cell.length_c   1.000
_cell.angle_alpha   90.00
_cell.angle_beta   90.00
_cell.angle_gamma   90.00
#
_symmetry.space_group_name_H-M   'P 1'
#
loop_
_entity.id
_entity.type
_entity.pdbx_description
1 polymer ?
#
loop_
_entity_poly.entity_id
_entity_poly.type
_entity_poly.pdbx_seq_one_letter_code
_entity_poly.pdbx_strand_id
1 'polypeptide(L)'
;GIHTNHGMYSTLYSFPTIMKRNAMKGSVIPVYSGLPTVLKDNGYYNLFFMTHESQYDNMNAFFRTNGFDEIYAEENYPKEKIANHFGVQDDYLYEYAIPILNERAQSGQPFFTVLLSISNHPPYVIPSYFHPKSDKIEDQIVEYADWSIRKFMTEAQKQPWFDNTLFILIGDHGKLVGTPENEMPESYNHVPLMMYGKGITPQAINDFGGQI
;
A
#
# COMPACT_ATOMS: atom_id res chain seq x y z
N GLY A 1 -13.71 -4.47 3.79
CA GLY A 1 -13.82 -4.09 2.37
C GLY A 1 -13.34 -5.19 1.45
N ILE A 2 -13.79 -5.16 0.21
CA ILE A 2 -13.42 -6.16 -0.82
C ILE A 2 -12.70 -5.52 -2.02
N HIS A 3 -12.33 -4.26 -1.91
CA HIS A 3 -11.65 -3.48 -2.95
C HIS A 3 -10.61 -2.55 -2.33
N THR A 4 -9.56 -2.28 -3.07
CA THR A 4 -8.45 -1.41 -2.66
C THR A 4 -8.90 -0.02 -2.20
N ASN A 5 -9.83 0.62 -2.91
CA ASN A 5 -10.38 1.91 -2.49
C ASN A 5 -11.05 1.87 -1.10
N HIS A 6 -11.67 0.74 -0.74
CA HIS A 6 -12.26 0.54 0.58
C HIS A 6 -11.18 0.47 1.66
N GLY A 7 -10.11 -0.28 1.40
CA GLY A 7 -8.95 -0.35 2.30
C GLY A 7 -8.31 1.01 2.50
N MET A 8 -8.15 1.78 1.42
CA MET A 8 -7.58 3.13 1.49
C MET A 8 -8.44 4.08 2.34
N TYR A 9 -9.77 4.04 2.21
CA TYR A 9 -10.64 4.84 3.07
C TYR A 9 -10.50 4.47 4.55
N SER A 10 -10.52 3.17 4.85
CA SER A 10 -10.43 2.71 6.24
C SER A 10 -9.07 3.05 6.85
N THR A 11 -7.99 2.78 6.12
CA THR A 11 -6.63 2.96 6.63
C THR A 11 -6.22 4.43 6.74
N LEU A 12 -6.54 5.23 5.73
CA LEU A 12 -6.03 6.60 5.63
C LEU A 12 -7.01 7.65 6.20
N TYR A 13 -8.31 7.37 6.17
CA TYR A 13 -9.33 8.34 6.56
C TYR A 13 -10.26 7.84 7.66
N SER A 14 -9.98 6.67 8.24
CA SER A 14 -10.67 6.13 9.43
C SER A 14 -12.19 5.98 9.29
N PHE A 15 -12.68 5.67 8.08
CA PHE A 15 -14.09 5.35 7.93
C PHE A 15 -14.29 4.11 7.04
N PRO A 16 -15.23 3.24 7.41
CA PRO A 16 -15.58 2.11 6.57
C PRO A 16 -16.38 2.59 5.35
N THR A 17 -16.11 2.00 4.20
CA THR A 17 -16.98 2.21 3.05
C THR A 17 -18.31 1.50 3.26
N ILE A 18 -19.35 2.28 3.25
CA ILE A 18 -20.72 1.78 3.29
C ILE A 18 -21.18 1.59 1.85
N MET A 19 -21.55 0.37 1.49
CA MET A 19 -22.08 -0.02 0.19
C MET A 19 -21.06 -0.07 -0.97
N LYS A 20 -21.54 -0.45 -2.16
CA LYS A 20 -20.78 -0.64 -3.39
C LYS A 20 -20.32 0.67 -4.07
N ARG A 21 -20.43 1.80 -3.41
CA ARG A 21 -20.12 3.10 -3.99
C ARG A 21 -18.65 3.44 -3.83
N ASN A 22 -17.97 3.67 -4.95
CA ASN A 22 -16.64 4.26 -4.94
C ASN A 22 -16.73 5.79 -4.84
N ALA A 23 -16.45 6.36 -3.67
CA ALA A 23 -16.52 7.80 -3.44
C ALA A 23 -15.43 8.59 -4.20
N MET A 24 -14.36 7.94 -4.66
CA MET A 24 -13.33 8.57 -5.50
C MET A 24 -13.86 8.93 -6.89
N LYS A 25 -14.86 8.20 -7.41
CA LYS A 25 -15.44 8.37 -8.76
C LYS A 25 -16.61 9.35 -8.82
N GLY A 26 -16.85 10.13 -7.79
CA GLY A 26 -17.91 11.15 -7.81
C GLY A 26 -17.59 12.32 -8.75
N SER A 27 -18.63 13.02 -9.23
CA SER A 27 -18.49 14.27 -10.03
C SER A 27 -17.84 15.39 -9.20
N VAL A 28 -17.95 15.33 -7.90
CA VAL A 28 -17.27 16.19 -6.93
C VAL A 28 -16.44 15.31 -6.02
N ILE A 29 -15.15 15.62 -5.92
CA ILE A 29 -14.24 14.89 -5.02
C ILE A 29 -14.52 15.39 -3.60
N PRO A 30 -14.93 14.50 -2.69
CA PRO A 30 -15.16 14.89 -1.30
C PRO A 30 -13.82 15.19 -0.61
N VAL A 31 -13.84 16.14 0.31
CA VAL A 31 -12.72 16.46 1.19
C VAL A 31 -12.91 15.72 2.52
N TYR A 32 -11.91 14.95 2.89
CA TYR A 32 -11.91 14.19 4.15
C TYR A 32 -10.76 14.61 5.04
N SER A 33 -10.99 14.60 6.34
CA SER A 33 -9.91 14.60 7.33
C SER A 33 -9.45 13.16 7.58
N GLY A 34 -8.16 12.96 7.66
CA GLY A 34 -7.56 11.65 7.90
C GLY A 34 -6.06 11.74 8.12
N LEU A 35 -5.40 10.60 8.19
CA LEU A 35 -3.97 10.54 8.46
C LEU A 35 -3.14 11.46 7.54
N PRO A 36 -3.36 11.47 6.19
CA PRO A 36 -2.57 12.33 5.31
C PRO A 36 -2.77 13.83 5.57
N THR A 37 -4.00 14.27 5.81
CA THR A 37 -4.29 15.69 6.06
C THR A 37 -3.74 16.12 7.42
N VAL A 38 -3.91 15.30 8.45
CA VAL A 38 -3.35 15.57 9.78
C VAL A 38 -1.83 15.66 9.76
N LEU A 39 -1.16 14.74 9.08
CA LEU A 39 0.29 14.78 8.96
C LEU A 39 0.77 15.99 8.16
N LYS A 40 0.08 16.34 7.08
CA LYS A 40 0.37 17.56 6.31
C LYS A 40 0.26 18.82 7.16
N ASP A 41 -0.79 18.94 7.95
CA ASP A 41 -0.99 20.07 8.88
C ASP A 41 0.10 20.12 9.97
N ASN A 42 0.75 18.99 10.24
CA ASN A 42 1.91 18.90 11.14
C ASN A 42 3.27 18.97 10.41
N GLY A 43 3.30 19.46 9.19
CA GLY A 43 4.52 19.76 8.46
C GLY A 43 5.14 18.58 7.70
N TYR A 44 4.46 17.44 7.62
CA TYR A 44 4.91 16.32 6.81
C TYR A 44 4.71 16.57 5.33
N TYR A 45 5.62 16.04 4.52
CA TYR A 45 5.47 15.94 3.07
C TYR A 45 4.94 14.56 2.70
N ASN A 46 3.81 14.50 2.01
CA ASN A 46 3.09 13.26 1.79
C ASN A 46 3.25 12.75 0.36
N LEU A 47 3.74 11.50 0.23
CA LEU A 47 4.00 10.85 -1.04
C LEU A 47 3.14 9.59 -1.18
N PHE A 48 2.58 9.38 -2.37
CA PHE A 48 1.84 8.18 -2.70
C PHE A 48 2.44 7.52 -3.92
N PHE A 49 2.76 6.24 -3.83
CA PHE A 49 3.26 5.43 -4.94
C PHE A 49 2.27 4.33 -5.23
N MET A 50 1.89 4.20 -6.49
CA MET A 50 1.06 3.11 -6.99
C MET A 50 1.70 2.51 -8.25
N THR A 51 1.39 1.27 -8.54
CA THR A 51 1.99 0.55 -9.68
C THR A 51 1.34 0.88 -11.01
N HIS A 52 0.02 1.09 -11.00
CA HIS A 52 -0.83 1.30 -12.19
C HIS A 52 -0.97 2.79 -12.54
N GLU A 53 -1.72 3.05 -13.62
CA GLU A 53 -2.01 4.42 -14.06
C GLU A 53 -2.69 5.27 -12.97
N SER A 54 -2.35 6.55 -12.93
CA SER A 54 -2.81 7.46 -11.87
C SER A 54 -4.31 7.72 -11.87
N GLN A 55 -4.98 7.52 -13.02
CA GLN A 55 -6.42 7.73 -13.18
C GLN A 55 -7.26 6.54 -12.72
N TYR A 56 -6.62 5.40 -12.44
CA TYR A 56 -7.34 4.24 -11.94
C TYR A 56 -8.16 4.61 -10.70
N ASP A 57 -9.44 4.32 -10.73
CA ASP A 57 -10.41 4.67 -9.68
C ASP A 57 -10.43 6.17 -9.30
N ASN A 58 -9.90 7.06 -10.15
CA ASN A 58 -9.74 8.49 -9.88
C ASN A 58 -8.82 8.79 -8.67
N MET A 59 -7.89 7.89 -8.37
CA MET A 59 -7.03 7.97 -7.18
C MET A 59 -6.18 9.24 -7.16
N ASN A 60 -5.61 9.64 -8.31
CA ASN A 60 -4.77 10.83 -8.39
C ASN A 60 -5.51 12.09 -7.90
N ALA A 61 -6.67 12.36 -8.46
CA ALA A 61 -7.45 13.53 -8.08
C ALA A 61 -7.90 13.45 -6.61
N PHE A 62 -8.32 12.26 -6.17
CA PHE A 62 -8.78 12.06 -4.80
C PHE A 62 -7.64 12.28 -3.78
N PHE A 63 -6.49 11.65 -3.95
CA PHE A 63 -5.41 11.75 -2.98
C PHE A 63 -4.74 13.13 -2.96
N ARG A 64 -4.60 13.80 -4.12
CA ARG A 64 -4.14 15.20 -4.15
C ARG A 64 -5.08 16.13 -3.40
N THR A 65 -6.39 15.96 -3.54
CA THR A 65 -7.39 16.73 -2.81
C THR A 65 -7.34 16.42 -1.30
N ASN A 66 -6.96 15.20 -0.93
CA ASN A 66 -7.05 14.69 0.44
C ASN A 66 -5.68 14.46 1.10
N GLY A 67 -4.73 15.35 0.85
CA GLY A 67 -3.55 15.52 1.68
C GLY A 67 -2.24 15.00 1.12
N PHE A 68 -2.19 14.40 -0.08
CA PHE A 68 -0.93 14.00 -0.71
C PHE A 68 -0.34 15.11 -1.59
N ASP A 69 0.95 15.36 -1.46
CA ASP A 69 1.70 16.38 -2.19
C ASP A 69 2.17 15.85 -3.55
N GLU A 70 2.67 14.62 -3.58
CA GLU A 70 3.14 13.95 -4.80
C GLU A 70 2.53 12.57 -4.95
N ILE A 71 2.25 12.19 -6.20
CA ILE A 71 1.75 10.88 -6.57
C ILE A 71 2.61 10.37 -7.72
N TYR A 72 3.17 9.18 -7.51
CA TYR A 72 3.95 8.44 -8.49
C TYR A 72 3.13 7.24 -8.96
N ALA A 73 3.00 7.09 -10.26
CA ALA A 73 2.15 6.08 -10.89
C ALA A 73 2.83 5.57 -12.18
N GLU A 74 2.16 4.71 -12.92
CA GLU A 74 2.68 4.09 -14.15
C GLU A 74 3.35 5.09 -15.09
N GLU A 75 2.79 6.30 -15.22
CA GLU A 75 3.30 7.35 -16.09
C GLU A 75 4.72 7.83 -15.73
N ASN A 76 5.14 7.57 -14.48
CA ASN A 76 6.47 7.93 -13.99
C ASN A 76 7.52 6.83 -14.22
N TYR A 77 7.09 5.61 -14.54
CA TYR A 77 8.00 4.46 -14.67
C TYR A 77 8.43 4.23 -16.12
N PRO A 78 9.63 3.68 -16.33
CA PRO A 78 10.06 3.27 -17.67
C PRO A 78 9.10 2.21 -18.25
N LYS A 79 8.75 2.37 -19.54
CA LYS A 79 7.78 1.50 -20.21
C LYS A 79 8.18 0.02 -20.18
N GLU A 80 9.46 -0.27 -20.24
CA GLU A 80 10.00 -1.63 -20.17
C GLU A 80 9.85 -2.30 -18.81
N LYS A 81 9.47 -1.55 -17.78
CA LYS A 81 9.18 -2.06 -16.43
C LYS A 81 7.71 -2.38 -16.21
N ILE A 82 6.84 -1.95 -17.12
CA ILE A 82 5.42 -2.26 -17.05
C ILE A 82 5.22 -3.75 -17.36
N ALA A 83 4.68 -4.48 -16.38
CA ALA A 83 4.52 -5.93 -16.47
C ALA A 83 3.17 -6.34 -17.08
N ASN A 84 2.12 -5.58 -16.80
CA ASN A 84 0.76 -5.81 -17.29
C ASN A 84 -0.07 -4.52 -17.12
N HIS A 85 -1.40 -4.61 -17.31
CA HIS A 85 -2.32 -3.47 -17.15
C HIS A 85 -2.46 -2.94 -15.71
N PHE A 86 -1.83 -3.58 -14.73
CA PHE A 86 -1.69 -3.09 -13.37
C PHE A 86 -0.32 -2.42 -13.12
N GLY A 87 0.45 -2.20 -14.17
CA GLY A 87 1.69 -1.44 -14.13
C GLY A 87 2.92 -2.25 -13.76
N VAL A 88 3.76 -1.70 -12.91
CA VAL A 88 5.05 -2.30 -12.50
C VAL A 88 4.88 -3.34 -11.40
N GLN A 89 5.89 -4.21 -11.27
CA GLN A 89 5.95 -5.19 -10.18
C GLN A 89 6.30 -4.53 -8.83
N ASP A 90 5.91 -5.19 -7.72
CA ASP A 90 6.09 -4.67 -6.37
C ASP A 90 7.56 -4.36 -6.05
N ASP A 91 8.48 -5.24 -6.40
CA ASP A 91 9.90 -5.02 -6.10
C ASP A 91 10.46 -3.80 -6.84
N TYR A 92 9.98 -3.53 -8.05
CA TYR A 92 10.36 -2.34 -8.79
C TYR A 92 9.74 -1.07 -8.21
N LEU A 93 8.47 -1.11 -7.79
CA LEU A 93 7.83 -0.01 -7.07
C LEU A 93 8.68 0.43 -5.87
N TYR A 94 9.10 -0.53 -5.06
CA TYR A 94 9.91 -0.28 -3.88
C TYR A 94 11.32 0.24 -4.22
N GLU A 95 11.96 -0.33 -5.24
CA GLU A 95 13.25 0.14 -5.73
C GLU A 95 13.18 1.59 -6.23
N TYR A 96 12.12 1.93 -6.96
CA TYR A 96 11.90 3.27 -7.47
C TYR A 96 11.67 4.31 -6.36
N ALA A 97 11.01 3.92 -5.27
CA ALA A 97 10.69 4.82 -4.17
C ALA A 97 11.94 5.26 -3.37
N ILE A 98 12.93 4.37 -3.16
CA ILE A 98 14.09 4.62 -2.27
C ILE A 98 14.84 5.92 -2.61
N PRO A 99 15.27 6.19 -3.85
CA PRO A 99 16.01 7.42 -4.17
C PRO A 99 15.17 8.67 -3.93
N ILE A 100 13.85 8.62 -4.14
CA ILE A 100 12.93 9.74 -3.88
C ILE A 100 12.81 9.99 -2.38
N LEU A 101 12.69 8.92 -1.58
CA LEU A 101 12.68 9.03 -0.12
C LEU A 101 14.01 9.58 0.43
N ASN A 102 15.14 9.22 -0.18
CA ASN A 102 16.44 9.76 0.17
C ASN A 102 16.52 11.27 -0.09
N GLU A 103 16.02 11.73 -1.23
CA GLU A 103 15.94 13.15 -1.55
C GLU A 103 15.07 13.90 -0.52
N ARG A 104 13.92 13.34 -0.18
CA ARG A 104 13.03 13.93 0.84
C ARG A 104 13.68 14.00 2.22
N ALA A 105 14.35 12.93 2.63
CA ALA A 105 15.07 12.91 3.90
C ALA A 105 16.16 13.99 4.00
N GLN A 106 16.84 14.30 2.88
CA GLN A 106 17.86 15.36 2.83
C GLN A 106 17.27 16.77 3.04
N SER A 107 16.01 16.99 2.74
CA SER A 107 15.36 18.28 2.97
C SER A 107 15.19 18.62 4.46
N GLY A 108 15.31 17.63 5.34
CA GLY A 108 15.04 17.77 6.77
C GLY A 108 13.56 17.87 7.15
N GLN A 109 12.65 17.88 6.15
CA GLN A 109 11.21 17.83 6.37
C GLN A 109 10.78 16.38 6.63
N PRO A 110 9.98 16.12 7.67
CA PRO A 110 9.43 14.77 7.85
C PRO A 110 8.52 14.40 6.67
N PHE A 111 8.50 13.13 6.32
CA PHE A 111 7.66 12.64 5.23
C PHE A 111 6.77 11.48 5.66
N PHE A 112 5.63 11.38 5.00
CA PHE A 112 4.72 10.25 5.08
C PHE A 112 4.59 9.63 3.69
N THR A 113 4.75 8.32 3.60
CA THR A 113 4.75 7.64 2.31
C THR A 113 3.82 6.43 2.34
N VAL A 114 3.00 6.31 1.32
CA VAL A 114 2.21 5.12 1.03
C VAL A 114 2.79 4.43 -0.21
N LEU A 115 3.09 3.14 -0.11
CA LEU A 115 3.52 2.27 -1.20
C LEU A 115 2.42 1.24 -1.43
N LEU A 116 1.60 1.45 -2.46
CA LEU A 116 0.49 0.57 -2.81
C LEU A 116 0.96 -0.49 -3.79
N SER A 117 1.19 -1.71 -3.28
CA SER A 117 1.57 -2.87 -4.08
C SER A 117 0.36 -3.50 -4.78
N ILE A 118 0.60 -4.33 -5.80
CA ILE A 118 -0.45 -4.91 -6.64
C ILE A 118 -0.20 -6.36 -7.04
N SER A 119 1.00 -6.89 -6.85
CA SER A 119 1.37 -8.20 -7.42
C SER A 119 0.45 -9.33 -6.98
N ASN A 120 -0.13 -9.26 -5.77
CA ASN A 120 -1.12 -10.24 -5.31
C ASN A 120 -2.54 -10.00 -5.86
N HIS A 121 -2.65 -9.40 -7.04
CA HIS A 121 -3.91 -9.21 -7.78
C HIS A 121 -3.89 -9.99 -9.10
N PRO A 122 -4.93 -10.79 -9.44
CA PRO A 122 -4.98 -11.49 -10.73
C PRO A 122 -5.09 -10.49 -11.91
N PRO A 123 -4.51 -10.80 -13.08
CA PRO A 123 -3.71 -11.97 -13.41
C PRO A 123 -2.33 -11.94 -12.76
N TYR A 124 -1.96 -13.02 -12.07
CA TYR A 124 -0.67 -13.12 -11.40
C TYR A 124 0.46 -13.21 -12.41
N VAL A 125 1.49 -12.38 -12.20
CA VAL A 125 2.71 -12.38 -13.00
C VAL A 125 3.90 -12.61 -12.08
N ILE A 126 4.53 -13.77 -12.22
CA ILE A 126 5.78 -14.08 -11.52
C ILE A 126 6.94 -13.64 -12.42
N PRO A 127 7.77 -12.70 -11.98
CA PRO A 127 8.95 -12.28 -12.76
C PRO A 127 9.91 -13.46 -12.97
N SER A 128 10.51 -13.55 -14.15
CA SER A 128 11.42 -14.65 -14.51
C SER A 128 12.68 -14.74 -13.64
N TYR A 129 13.05 -13.66 -12.97
CA TYR A 129 14.18 -13.62 -12.05
C TYR A 129 13.84 -14.07 -10.63
N PHE A 130 12.56 -14.25 -10.31
CA PHE A 130 12.12 -14.79 -9.03
C PHE A 130 11.82 -16.28 -9.18
N HIS A 131 12.33 -17.07 -8.25
CA HIS A 131 12.18 -18.53 -8.26
C HIS A 131 11.38 -18.96 -7.02
N PRO A 132 10.05 -19.12 -7.16
CA PRO A 132 9.20 -19.55 -6.06
C PRO A 132 9.49 -21.00 -5.67
N LYS A 133 9.12 -21.37 -4.44
CA LYS A 133 9.26 -22.73 -3.90
C LYS A 133 7.97 -23.54 -4.06
N SER A 134 6.83 -22.87 -4.08
CA SER A 134 5.51 -23.48 -4.20
C SER A 134 5.18 -23.80 -5.65
N ASP A 135 4.30 -24.79 -5.85
CA ASP A 135 3.85 -25.18 -7.19
C ASP A 135 2.63 -24.37 -7.67
N LYS A 136 1.82 -23.86 -6.73
CA LYS A 136 0.58 -23.13 -7.04
C LYS A 136 0.86 -21.65 -7.23
N ILE A 137 0.30 -21.08 -8.28
CA ILE A 137 0.51 -19.66 -8.63
C ILE A 137 0.04 -18.72 -7.52
N GLU A 138 -1.01 -19.05 -6.80
CA GLU A 138 -1.53 -18.26 -5.67
C GLU A 138 -0.53 -18.21 -4.50
N ASP A 139 0.21 -19.28 -4.26
CA ASP A 139 1.23 -19.34 -3.23
C ASP A 139 2.53 -18.66 -3.72
N GLN A 140 2.88 -18.87 -5.00
CA GLN A 140 4.06 -18.24 -5.63
C GLN A 140 3.99 -16.71 -5.58
N ILE A 141 2.80 -16.15 -5.82
CA ILE A 141 2.66 -14.69 -5.80
C ILE A 141 2.77 -14.12 -4.37
N VAL A 142 2.34 -14.85 -3.35
CA VAL A 142 2.56 -14.47 -1.95
C VAL A 142 4.04 -14.54 -1.59
N GLU A 143 4.74 -15.59 -2.01
CA GLU A 143 6.20 -15.68 -1.83
C GLU A 143 6.93 -14.52 -2.51
N TYR A 144 6.49 -14.13 -3.70
CA TYR A 144 7.06 -13.00 -4.41
C TYR A 144 6.80 -11.67 -3.69
N ALA A 145 5.58 -11.45 -3.20
CA ALA A 145 5.24 -10.23 -2.45
C ALA A 145 6.08 -10.13 -1.16
N ASP A 146 6.21 -11.23 -0.39
CA ASP A 146 7.08 -11.28 0.79
C ASP A 146 8.54 -11.02 0.45
N TRP A 147 9.05 -11.63 -0.62
CA TRP A 147 10.40 -11.38 -1.09
C TRP A 147 10.63 -9.92 -1.49
N SER A 148 9.64 -9.29 -2.14
CA SER A 148 9.71 -7.88 -2.55
C SER A 148 9.78 -6.96 -1.32
N ILE A 149 8.97 -7.21 -0.30
CA ILE A 149 9.02 -6.48 0.97
C ILE A 149 10.37 -6.68 1.66
N ARG A 150 10.87 -7.91 1.70
CA ARG A 150 12.19 -8.21 2.30
C ARG A 150 13.30 -7.46 1.58
N LYS A 151 13.29 -7.43 0.23
CA LYS A 151 14.23 -6.67 -0.59
C LYS A 151 14.18 -5.19 -0.21
N PHE A 152 12.98 -4.62 -0.15
CA PHE A 152 12.78 -3.23 0.25
C PHE A 152 13.35 -2.94 1.64
N MET A 153 12.98 -3.73 2.65
CA MET A 153 13.44 -3.53 4.03
C MET A 153 14.95 -3.65 4.14
N THR A 154 15.56 -4.57 3.38
CA THR A 154 17.02 -4.73 3.34
C THR A 154 17.73 -3.50 2.77
N GLU A 155 17.19 -2.90 1.72
CA GLU A 155 17.74 -1.68 1.14
C GLU A 155 17.44 -0.45 2.01
N ALA A 156 16.24 -0.38 2.59
CA ALA A 156 15.86 0.68 3.51
C ALA A 156 16.78 0.76 4.75
N GLN A 157 17.21 -0.39 5.28
CA GLN A 157 18.15 -0.45 6.41
C GLN A 157 19.50 0.26 6.16
N LYS A 158 19.87 0.44 4.92
CA LYS A 158 21.09 1.16 4.53
C LYS A 158 20.91 2.68 4.46
N GLN A 159 19.67 3.16 4.59
CA GLN A 159 19.33 4.56 4.38
C GLN A 159 19.34 5.35 5.68
N PRO A 160 19.71 6.66 5.65
CA PRO A 160 19.85 7.47 6.85
C PRO A 160 18.54 7.71 7.60
N TRP A 161 17.40 7.57 6.92
CA TRP A 161 16.08 7.78 7.52
C TRP A 161 15.50 6.52 8.20
N PHE A 162 16.10 5.35 8.01
CA PHE A 162 15.55 4.07 8.49
C PHE A 162 15.28 4.06 10.00
N ASP A 163 16.25 4.45 10.80
CA ASP A 163 16.15 4.45 12.26
C ASP A 163 15.13 5.45 12.82
N ASN A 164 14.73 6.43 12.01
CA ASN A 164 13.71 7.42 12.37
C ASN A 164 12.39 7.22 11.61
N THR A 165 12.14 6.00 11.17
CA THR A 165 10.94 5.66 10.39
C THR A 165 10.12 4.59 11.11
N LEU A 166 8.81 4.81 11.17
CA LEU A 166 7.83 3.80 11.52
C LEU A 166 7.31 3.17 10.22
N PHE A 167 7.55 1.88 10.05
CA PHE A 167 7.00 1.09 8.96
C PHE A 167 5.71 0.42 9.42
N ILE A 168 4.66 0.58 8.62
CA ILE A 168 3.36 -0.04 8.84
C ILE A 168 3.03 -0.87 7.60
N LEU A 169 2.89 -2.17 7.76
CA LEU A 169 2.47 -3.08 6.71
C LEU A 169 1.05 -3.52 7.03
N ILE A 170 0.13 -3.27 6.11
CA ILE A 170 -1.28 -3.56 6.28
C ILE A 170 -1.86 -4.06 4.96
N GLY A 171 -2.72 -5.08 5.00
CA GLY A 171 -3.53 -5.45 3.85
C GLY A 171 -4.62 -4.41 3.58
N ASP A 172 -4.84 -4.07 2.31
CA ASP A 172 -5.93 -3.17 1.92
C ASP A 172 -7.30 -3.84 2.03
N HIS A 173 -7.37 -5.15 1.75
CA HIS A 173 -8.54 -6.02 1.95
C HIS A 173 -8.11 -7.49 2.01
N GLY A 174 -9.01 -8.33 2.51
CA GLY A 174 -8.84 -9.77 2.46
C GLY A 174 -9.29 -10.35 1.12
N LYS A 175 -9.05 -11.65 0.96
CA LYS A 175 -9.53 -12.46 -0.16
C LYS A 175 -10.37 -13.61 0.39
N LEU A 176 -11.46 -13.96 -0.30
CA LEU A 176 -12.22 -15.14 0.05
C LEU A 176 -11.35 -16.40 -0.15
N VAL A 177 -11.21 -17.16 0.92
CA VAL A 177 -10.53 -18.47 0.91
C VAL A 177 -11.54 -19.53 1.33
N GLY A 178 -11.74 -20.54 0.50
CA GLY A 178 -12.72 -21.61 0.75
C GLY A 178 -14.16 -21.20 0.47
N THR A 179 -15.10 -21.91 1.08
CA THR A 179 -16.53 -21.62 0.97
C THR A 179 -16.97 -20.73 2.13
N PRO A 180 -17.59 -19.57 1.87
CA PRO A 180 -18.03 -18.70 2.95
C PRO A 180 -19.18 -19.35 3.73
N GLU A 181 -19.11 -19.26 5.05
CA GLU A 181 -20.18 -19.76 5.93
C GLU A 181 -21.34 -18.74 6.08
N ASN A 182 -21.10 -17.48 5.68
CA ASN A 182 -22.07 -16.39 5.73
C ASN A 182 -21.81 -15.35 4.63
N GLU A 183 -22.71 -14.36 4.50
CA GLU A 183 -22.64 -13.31 3.46
C GLU A 183 -21.50 -12.30 3.68
N MET A 184 -20.94 -12.20 4.88
CA MET A 184 -19.84 -11.31 5.22
C MET A 184 -18.72 -12.08 5.91
N PRO A 185 -17.99 -12.93 5.19
CA PRO A 185 -16.94 -13.73 5.79
C PRO A 185 -15.80 -12.84 6.31
N GLU A 186 -15.32 -13.15 7.50
CA GLU A 186 -14.20 -12.42 8.15
C GLU A 186 -12.96 -12.32 7.26
N SER A 187 -12.72 -13.33 6.41
CA SER A 187 -11.59 -13.35 5.48
C SER A 187 -11.50 -12.15 4.54
N TYR A 188 -12.60 -11.44 4.28
CA TYR A 188 -12.58 -10.20 3.50
C TYR A 188 -12.21 -8.96 4.31
N ASN A 189 -12.38 -9.00 5.62
CA ASN A 189 -12.25 -7.84 6.48
C ASN A 189 -11.08 -7.99 7.47
N HIS A 190 -10.65 -9.22 7.73
CA HIS A 190 -9.53 -9.49 8.60
C HIS A 190 -8.22 -9.44 7.82
N VAL A 191 -7.46 -8.38 8.00
CA VAL A 191 -6.18 -8.15 7.32
C VAL A 191 -5.06 -8.08 8.35
N PRO A 192 -3.85 -8.53 8.01
CA PRO A 192 -2.70 -8.40 8.89
C PRO A 192 -2.31 -6.92 9.03
N LEU A 193 -1.92 -6.55 10.23
CA LEU A 193 -1.27 -5.28 10.55
C LEU A 193 0.04 -5.57 11.26
N MET A 194 1.14 -5.10 10.69
CA MET A 194 2.47 -5.22 11.29
C MET A 194 3.10 -3.84 11.39
N MET A 195 3.78 -3.58 12.50
CA MET A 195 4.53 -2.36 12.73
C MET A 195 5.99 -2.69 13.03
N TYR A 196 6.90 -1.95 12.42
CA TYR A 196 8.32 -2.07 12.65
C TYR A 196 8.96 -0.69 12.76
N GLY A 197 9.82 -0.50 13.76
CA GLY A 197 10.56 0.76 13.96
C GLY A 197 11.40 0.73 15.21
N LYS A 198 12.36 1.64 15.29
CA LYS A 198 13.24 1.77 16.46
C LYS A 198 12.40 2.20 17.68
N GLY A 199 12.56 1.44 18.78
CA GLY A 199 11.79 1.70 20.02
C GLY A 199 10.43 0.98 20.09
N ILE A 200 10.01 0.31 19.04
CA ILE A 200 8.86 -0.58 19.09
C ILE A 200 9.33 -1.92 19.67
N THR A 201 8.85 -2.22 20.85
CA THR A 201 9.10 -3.53 21.46
C THR A 201 8.15 -4.55 20.83
N PRO A 202 8.66 -5.70 20.34
CA PRO A 202 7.79 -6.75 19.86
C PRO A 202 6.84 -7.20 20.97
N GLN A 203 5.58 -6.89 20.82
CA GLN A 203 4.52 -7.46 21.64
C GLN A 203 3.74 -8.38 20.72
N ALA A 204 3.66 -9.67 21.07
CA ALA A 204 2.66 -10.53 20.47
C ALA A 204 1.30 -10.03 20.97
N ILE A 205 0.65 -9.20 20.21
CA ILE A 205 -0.74 -8.82 20.47
C ILE A 205 -1.56 -9.98 19.97
N ASN A 206 -1.82 -10.93 20.87
CA ASN A 206 -2.53 -12.17 20.56
C ASN A 206 -4.04 -11.97 20.42
N ASP A 207 -4.57 -10.78 20.68
CA ASP A 207 -5.99 -10.56 20.64
C ASP A 207 -6.31 -9.07 20.39
N PHE A 208 -6.45 -8.70 19.13
CA PHE A 208 -7.31 -7.59 18.80
C PHE A 208 -8.73 -8.14 18.70
N GLY A 209 -9.39 -8.23 19.83
CA GLY A 209 -10.79 -8.57 19.87
C GLY A 209 -11.58 -7.57 19.04
N GLY A 210 -12.09 -8.05 17.93
CA GLY A 210 -13.11 -7.39 17.15
C GLY A 210 -12.71 -6.10 16.48
N GLN A 211 -12.74 -6.12 15.18
CA GLN A 211 -12.90 -4.89 14.41
C GLN A 211 -14.24 -4.24 14.72
N ILE A 212 -14.19 -2.94 14.90
CA ILE A 212 -15.39 -2.09 14.86
C ILE A 212 -15.91 -2.04 13.42
#